data_11341208d4bf28c74258818671f249bd
#
_entry.id   11341208d4bf28c74258818671f249bd
#
_cell.length_a   1.000
_cell.length_b   1.000
_cell.length_c   1.000
_cell.angle_alpha   90.00
_cell.angle_beta   90.00
_cell.angle_gamma   90.00
#
_symmetry.space_group_name_H-M   'P 1'
#
loop_
_entity.id
_entity.type
_entity.pdbx_description
1 polymer ?
#
loop_
_entity_poly.entity_id
_entity_poly.type
_entity_poly.pdbx_seq_one_letter_code
_entity_poly.pdbx_strand_id
1 'polypeptide(L)'
;MKEWVRNYVRICDACQCNKTARHKKYGKLVPFEIPSRPWQQISMDFITDLPSVKGYNQCWVIVNRFTKMEHFITLKNRKAKELALIFVSQVWSLYGLPKRVVSDRVTVFMSPFWSEVMRLLEVELDKLSANHPQT
;
A
#
# COMPACT_ATOMS: atom_id res chain seq x y z
N MET A 1 -16.59 35.34 -18.60
CA MET A 1 -17.91 34.68 -18.45
C MET A 1 -17.82 33.15 -18.44
N LYS A 2 -17.19 32.48 -19.42
CA LYS A 2 -17.11 30.97 -19.45
C LYS A 2 -16.43 30.34 -18.23
N GLU A 3 -15.39 30.93 -17.71
CA GLU A 3 -14.61 30.40 -16.57
C GLU A 3 -15.37 30.57 -15.26
N TRP A 4 -16.02 31.68 -15.04
CA TRP A 4 -16.87 31.91 -13.88
C TRP A 4 -18.04 30.92 -13.82
N VAL A 5 -18.74 30.70 -14.96
CA VAL A 5 -19.83 29.71 -15.05
C VAL A 5 -19.31 28.29 -14.78
N ARG A 6 -18.12 27.92 -15.28
CA ARG A 6 -17.50 26.63 -15.04
C ARG A 6 -17.19 26.40 -13.57
N ASN A 7 -16.63 27.42 -12.90
CA ASN A 7 -16.34 27.35 -11.47
C ASN A 7 -17.63 27.27 -10.64
N TYR A 8 -18.64 28.08 -10.94
CA TYR A 8 -19.92 28.02 -10.29
C TYR A 8 -20.55 26.63 -10.38
N VAL A 9 -20.61 26.04 -11.57
CA VAL A 9 -21.16 24.69 -11.76
C VAL A 9 -20.35 23.62 -11.03
N ARG A 10 -19.04 23.79 -10.91
CA ARG A 10 -18.15 22.84 -10.22
C ARG A 10 -18.38 22.80 -8.69
N ILE A 11 -18.73 23.92 -8.08
CA ILE A 11 -18.94 24.02 -6.63
C ILE A 11 -20.42 23.99 -6.23
N CYS A 12 -21.36 24.02 -7.17
CA CYS A 12 -22.80 24.01 -6.91
C CYS A 12 -23.28 22.59 -6.60
N ASP A 13 -23.74 22.34 -5.37
CA ASP A 13 -24.23 21.04 -4.92
C ASP A 13 -25.35 20.48 -5.79
N ALA A 14 -26.35 21.30 -6.12
CA ALA A 14 -27.45 20.91 -6.99
C ALA A 14 -26.98 20.44 -8.38
N CYS A 15 -25.98 21.16 -8.96
CA CYS A 15 -25.38 20.75 -10.23
C CYS A 15 -24.58 19.46 -10.10
N GLN A 16 -23.85 19.25 -9.00
CA GLN A 16 -23.05 18.05 -8.81
C GLN A 16 -23.90 16.80 -8.55
N CYS A 17 -24.97 16.94 -7.78
CA CYS A 17 -25.89 15.84 -7.48
C CYS A 17 -26.76 15.43 -8.68
N ASN A 18 -27.22 16.41 -9.49
CA ASN A 18 -28.18 16.14 -10.57
C ASN A 18 -27.58 15.95 -11.96
N LYS A 19 -26.29 16.25 -12.17
CA LYS A 19 -25.63 16.00 -13.45
C LYS A 19 -25.27 14.54 -13.63
N THR A 20 -25.68 13.97 -14.74
CA THR A 20 -25.17 12.66 -15.18
C THR A 20 -23.66 12.68 -15.35
N ALA A 21 -22.98 11.70 -14.75
CA ALA A 21 -21.54 11.54 -14.89
C ALA A 21 -21.15 11.35 -16.36
N ARG A 22 -20.32 12.27 -16.89
CA ARG A 22 -19.85 12.22 -18.28
C ARG A 22 -18.58 11.39 -18.49
N HIS A 23 -18.03 10.82 -17.42
CA HIS A 23 -16.90 9.89 -17.53
C HIS A 23 -17.38 8.51 -17.96
N LYS A 24 -16.49 7.73 -18.57
CA LYS A 24 -16.76 6.32 -18.89
C LYS A 24 -17.07 5.57 -17.59
N LYS A 25 -17.95 4.56 -17.65
CA LYS A 25 -18.20 3.66 -16.51
C LYS A 25 -16.88 3.08 -16.05
N TYR A 26 -16.68 3.04 -14.72
CA TYR A 26 -15.51 2.40 -14.13
C TYR A 26 -15.46 0.93 -14.58
N GLY A 27 -14.25 0.44 -14.85
CA GLY A 27 -14.04 -0.98 -15.15
C GLY A 27 -14.41 -1.85 -13.94
N LYS A 28 -14.63 -3.14 -14.20
CA LYS A 28 -14.83 -4.10 -13.11
C LYS A 28 -13.54 -4.23 -12.31
N LEU A 29 -13.67 -4.34 -11.00
CA LEU A 29 -12.57 -4.72 -10.10
C LEU A 29 -12.05 -6.11 -10.51
N VAL A 30 -10.74 -6.18 -10.75
CA VAL A 30 -10.06 -7.46 -10.95
C VAL A 30 -9.47 -7.85 -9.59
N PRO A 31 -10.01 -8.87 -8.91
CA PRO A 31 -9.48 -9.30 -7.62
C PRO A 31 -8.06 -9.88 -7.79
N PHE A 32 -7.24 -9.72 -6.77
CA PHE A 32 -5.96 -10.42 -6.72
C PHE A 32 -6.18 -11.93 -6.60
N GLU A 33 -5.26 -12.70 -7.16
CA GLU A 33 -5.22 -14.14 -7.00
C GLU A 33 -5.16 -14.52 -5.51
N ILE A 34 -5.97 -15.50 -5.12
CA ILE A 34 -5.99 -15.99 -3.73
C ILE A 34 -4.74 -16.87 -3.53
N PRO A 35 -3.90 -16.58 -2.50
CA PRO A 35 -2.73 -17.40 -2.23
C PRO A 35 -3.12 -18.83 -1.82
N SER A 36 -2.32 -19.82 -2.21
CA SER A 36 -2.57 -21.23 -1.91
C SER A 36 -1.96 -21.71 -0.58
N ARG A 37 -1.05 -20.92 0.02
CA ARG A 37 -0.38 -21.25 1.27
C ARG A 37 -0.10 -19.99 2.11
N PRO A 38 0.08 -20.15 3.45
CA PRO A 38 0.47 -19.04 4.31
C PRO A 38 1.79 -18.39 3.85
N TRP A 39 1.88 -17.08 4.02
CA TRP A 39 3.05 -16.23 3.72
C TRP A 39 3.52 -16.24 2.26
N GLN A 40 2.76 -16.83 1.37
CA GLN A 40 3.01 -16.78 -0.08
C GLN A 40 2.78 -15.37 -0.64
N GLN A 41 1.75 -14.70 -0.14
CA GLN A 41 1.45 -13.31 -0.47
C GLN A 41 1.27 -12.53 0.83
N ILE A 42 1.91 -11.37 0.90
CA ILE A 42 1.80 -10.46 2.04
C ILE A 42 1.34 -9.09 1.56
N SER A 43 0.67 -8.36 2.43
CA SER A 43 0.46 -6.93 2.28
C SER A 43 1.26 -6.17 3.33
N MET A 44 1.73 -4.98 2.96
CA MET A 44 2.54 -4.13 3.83
C MET A 44 1.97 -2.72 3.86
N ASP A 45 1.90 -2.15 5.05
CA ASP A 45 1.42 -0.81 5.29
C ASP A 45 2.15 -0.16 6.48
N PHE A 46 2.06 1.18 6.62
CA PHE A 46 2.64 1.91 7.73
C PHE A 46 1.57 2.68 8.49
N ILE A 47 1.54 2.46 9.80
CA ILE A 47 0.82 3.35 10.73
C ILE A 47 1.82 4.40 11.19
N THR A 48 1.54 5.67 10.90
CA THR A 48 2.39 6.81 11.25
C THR A 48 1.74 7.68 12.32
N ASP A 49 2.50 8.64 12.82
CA ASP A 49 2.01 9.65 13.77
C ASP A 49 1.48 9.07 15.08
N LEU A 50 2.02 7.92 15.49
CA LEU A 50 1.76 7.34 16.79
C LEU A 50 2.46 8.15 17.89
N PRO A 51 1.92 8.16 19.11
CA PRO A 51 2.62 8.74 20.27
C PRO A 51 4.02 8.15 20.41
N SER A 52 5.04 9.03 20.55
CA SER A 52 6.43 8.57 20.61
C SER A 52 6.73 7.88 21.93
N VAL A 53 7.17 6.63 21.87
CA VAL A 53 7.63 5.86 23.03
C VAL A 53 9.07 5.42 22.76
N LYS A 54 10.02 5.86 23.57
CA LYS A 54 11.47 5.58 23.41
C LYS A 54 12.00 5.92 22.01
N GLY A 55 11.41 6.92 21.35
CA GLY A 55 11.79 7.37 20.00
C GLY A 55 11.13 6.58 18.85
N TYR A 56 10.29 5.59 19.15
CA TYR A 56 9.46 4.88 18.16
C TYR A 56 8.11 5.57 18.05
N ASN A 57 7.71 5.96 16.87
CA ASN A 57 6.44 6.66 16.57
C ASN A 57 5.74 6.15 15.32
N GLN A 58 6.19 5.02 14.79
CA GLN A 58 5.64 4.40 13.60
C GLN A 58 5.60 2.88 13.80
N CYS A 59 4.65 2.25 13.10
CA CYS A 59 4.52 0.81 13.08
C CYS A 59 4.44 0.32 11.64
N TRP A 60 5.27 -0.63 11.29
CA TRP A 60 5.16 -1.35 10.01
C TRP A 60 4.30 -2.58 10.22
N VAL A 61 3.21 -2.65 9.48
CA VAL A 61 2.24 -3.74 9.54
C VAL A 61 2.46 -4.64 8.33
N ILE A 62 2.68 -5.91 8.56
CA ILE A 62 2.84 -6.92 7.53
C ILE A 62 1.77 -7.99 7.74
N VAL A 63 0.88 -8.14 6.78
CA VAL A 63 -0.27 -9.04 6.88
C VAL A 63 -0.11 -10.19 5.91
N ASN A 64 -0.21 -11.39 6.41
CA ASN A 64 -0.35 -12.60 5.61
C ASN A 64 -1.73 -12.62 4.94
N ARG A 65 -1.80 -12.51 3.63
CA ARG A 65 -3.06 -12.41 2.91
C ARG A 65 -3.92 -13.68 2.95
N PHE A 66 -3.32 -14.84 3.20
CA PHE A 66 -4.03 -16.11 3.31
C PHE A 66 -4.70 -16.29 4.68
N THR A 67 -3.94 -16.17 5.76
CA THR A 67 -4.44 -16.43 7.13
C THR A 67 -4.95 -15.19 7.84
N LYS A 68 -4.66 -13.98 7.32
CA LYS A 68 -4.89 -12.69 7.97
C LYS A 68 -4.07 -12.49 9.25
N MET A 69 -3.07 -13.30 9.47
CA MET A 69 -2.11 -13.10 10.55
C MET A 69 -1.29 -11.83 10.30
N GLU A 70 -1.14 -11.03 11.34
CA GLU A 70 -0.44 -9.76 11.30
C GLU A 70 0.89 -9.84 12.05
N HIS A 71 1.89 -9.13 11.54
CA HIS A 71 3.19 -8.95 12.16
C HIS A 71 3.49 -7.46 12.27
N PHE A 72 3.66 -6.96 13.50
CA PHE A 72 3.86 -5.55 13.81
C PHE A 72 5.32 -5.27 14.15
N ILE A 73 5.91 -4.29 13.52
CA ILE A 73 7.30 -3.89 13.72
C ILE A 73 7.35 -2.41 14.05
N THR A 74 7.84 -2.06 15.23
CA THR A 74 8.00 -0.65 15.63
C THR A 74 9.19 -0.02 14.92
N LEU A 75 9.04 1.21 14.44
CA LEU A 75 10.04 1.94 13.69
C LEU A 75 10.30 3.33 14.28
N LYS A 76 11.56 3.78 14.19
CA LYS A 76 11.98 5.16 14.44
C LYS A 76 12.00 5.99 13.15
N ASN A 77 12.28 5.34 12.02
CA ASN A 77 12.33 5.96 10.71
C ASN A 77 11.97 4.93 9.63
N ARG A 78 11.79 5.40 8.38
CA ARG A 78 11.41 4.56 7.24
C ARG A 78 12.48 4.57 6.14
N LYS A 79 13.76 4.50 6.50
CA LYS A 79 14.81 4.41 5.48
C LYS A 79 14.77 3.05 4.80
N ALA A 80 14.77 3.04 3.47
CA ALA A 80 14.62 1.82 2.67
C ALA A 80 15.65 0.74 3.01
N LYS A 81 16.91 1.13 3.27
CA LYS A 81 17.98 0.20 3.66
C LYS A 81 17.71 -0.47 5.02
N GLU A 82 17.23 0.30 6.01
CA GLU A 82 16.91 -0.24 7.34
C GLU A 82 15.70 -1.19 7.26
N LEU A 83 14.67 -0.80 6.49
CA LEU A 83 13.50 -1.65 6.27
C LEU A 83 13.86 -2.96 5.56
N ALA A 84 14.78 -2.94 4.60
CA ALA A 84 15.24 -4.17 3.94
C ALA A 84 15.93 -5.11 4.93
N LEU A 85 16.78 -4.60 5.83
CA LEU A 85 17.42 -5.40 6.87
C LEU A 85 16.41 -5.97 7.87
N ILE A 86 15.44 -5.16 8.28
CA ILE A 86 14.34 -5.60 9.16
C ILE A 86 13.49 -6.68 8.46
N PHE A 87 13.17 -6.49 7.17
CA PHE A 87 12.42 -7.47 6.38
C PHE A 87 13.12 -8.82 6.36
N VAL A 88 14.41 -8.84 6.09
CA VAL A 88 15.20 -10.07 6.07
C VAL A 88 15.24 -10.73 7.44
N SER A 89 15.48 -9.97 8.51
CA SER A 89 15.68 -10.53 9.86
C SER A 89 14.39 -10.92 10.57
N GLN A 90 13.27 -10.24 10.33
CA GLN A 90 12.03 -10.45 11.07
C GLN A 90 10.90 -11.08 10.26
N VAL A 91 10.96 -11.02 8.95
CA VAL A 91 9.92 -11.58 8.08
C VAL A 91 10.43 -12.80 7.33
N TRP A 92 11.47 -12.60 6.52
CA TRP A 92 12.02 -13.71 5.72
C TRP A 92 12.57 -14.83 6.59
N SER A 93 13.31 -14.53 7.64
CA SER A 93 13.86 -15.55 8.55
C SER A 93 12.80 -16.39 9.28
N LEU A 94 11.61 -15.81 9.54
CA LEU A 94 10.53 -16.48 10.27
C LEU A 94 9.56 -17.22 9.35
N TYR A 95 9.25 -16.65 8.21
CA TYR A 95 8.13 -17.10 7.36
C TYR A 95 8.54 -17.56 5.97
N GLY A 96 9.81 -17.37 5.61
CA GLY A 96 10.31 -17.59 4.26
C GLY A 96 10.03 -16.40 3.34
N LEU A 97 10.53 -16.50 2.11
CA LEU A 97 10.38 -15.45 1.11
C LEU A 97 8.98 -15.51 0.48
N PRO A 98 8.20 -14.41 0.50
CA PRO A 98 6.93 -14.36 -0.19
C PRO A 98 7.17 -14.32 -1.71
N LYS A 99 6.23 -14.86 -2.49
CA LYS A 99 6.24 -14.71 -3.95
C LYS A 99 5.76 -13.32 -4.38
N ARG A 100 4.83 -12.74 -3.60
CA ARG A 100 4.19 -11.47 -3.94
C ARG A 100 4.02 -10.58 -2.72
N VAL A 101 4.33 -9.31 -2.91
CA VAL A 101 4.15 -8.26 -1.91
C VAL A 101 3.20 -7.20 -2.48
N VAL A 102 2.13 -6.93 -1.75
CA VAL A 102 1.17 -5.87 -2.07
C VAL A 102 1.43 -4.70 -1.13
N SER A 103 1.65 -3.51 -1.65
CA SER A 103 1.83 -2.31 -0.83
C SER A 103 1.14 -1.11 -1.47
N ASP A 104 0.84 -0.12 -0.66
CA ASP A 104 0.44 1.18 -1.16
C ASP A 104 1.62 1.92 -1.84
N ARG A 105 1.37 3.10 -2.39
CA ARG A 105 2.38 3.92 -3.09
C ARG A 105 3.21 4.78 -2.14
N VAL A 106 3.53 4.30 -0.95
CA VAL A 106 4.46 5.02 -0.06
C VAL A 106 5.83 5.16 -0.73
N THR A 107 6.42 6.35 -0.63
CA THR A 107 7.69 6.70 -1.28
C THR A 107 8.82 5.71 -1.04
N VAL A 108 8.84 5.05 0.12
CA VAL A 108 9.84 4.04 0.47
C VAL A 108 9.74 2.81 -0.41
N PHE A 109 8.52 2.27 -0.60
CA PHE A 109 8.28 1.11 -1.46
C PHE A 109 8.38 1.45 -2.96
N MET A 110 8.33 2.76 -3.28
CA MET A 110 8.58 3.26 -4.63
C MET A 110 10.06 3.52 -4.89
N SER A 111 10.93 3.44 -3.88
CA SER A 111 12.35 3.73 -4.04
C SER A 111 13.03 2.72 -4.99
N PRO A 112 14.01 3.18 -5.81
CA PRO A 112 14.80 2.28 -6.66
C PRO A 112 15.50 1.19 -5.85
N PHE A 113 15.97 1.53 -4.67
CA PHE A 113 16.63 0.58 -3.75
C PHE A 113 15.68 -0.57 -3.36
N TRP A 114 14.45 -0.25 -2.93
CA TRP A 114 13.46 -1.28 -2.54
C TRP A 114 13.07 -2.15 -3.73
N SER A 115 12.83 -1.53 -4.87
CA SER A 115 12.49 -2.26 -6.11
C SER A 115 13.61 -3.20 -6.54
N GLU A 116 14.86 -2.78 -6.40
CA GLU A 116 16.04 -3.61 -6.74
C GLU A 116 16.21 -4.78 -5.75
N VAL A 117 16.01 -4.53 -4.44
CA VAL A 117 16.05 -5.60 -3.44
C VAL A 117 14.99 -6.68 -3.74
N MET A 118 13.76 -6.29 -4.04
CA MET A 118 12.69 -7.24 -4.37
C MET A 118 12.94 -7.95 -5.69
N ARG A 119 13.49 -7.26 -6.68
CA ARG A 119 13.90 -7.88 -7.96
C ARG A 119 14.98 -8.95 -7.76
N LEU A 120 16.01 -8.67 -6.96
CA LEU A 120 17.08 -9.64 -6.65
C LEU A 120 16.57 -10.85 -5.87
N LEU A 121 15.51 -10.67 -5.09
CA LEU A 121 14.86 -11.74 -4.34
C LEU A 121 13.77 -12.46 -5.16
N GLU A 122 13.56 -12.11 -6.43
CA GLU A 122 12.54 -12.67 -7.31
C GLU A 122 11.11 -12.54 -6.73
N VAL A 123 10.83 -11.44 -6.01
CA VAL A 123 9.54 -11.15 -5.39
C VAL A 123 8.74 -10.20 -6.27
N GLU A 124 7.53 -10.57 -6.63
CA GLU A 124 6.61 -9.70 -7.37
C GLU A 124 6.08 -8.58 -6.47
N LEU A 125 6.23 -7.32 -6.91
CA LEU A 125 5.71 -6.14 -6.24
C LEU A 125 4.44 -5.64 -6.92
N ASP A 126 3.30 -5.77 -6.26
CA ASP A 126 2.05 -5.16 -6.68
C ASP A 126 1.82 -3.85 -5.92
N LYS A 127 1.80 -2.75 -6.65
CA LYS A 127 1.54 -1.41 -6.12
C LYS A 127 0.07 -1.07 -6.30
N LEU A 128 -0.66 -0.93 -5.21
CA LEU A 128 -2.06 -0.54 -5.24
C LEU A 128 -2.23 0.80 -5.94
N SER A 129 -3.27 0.93 -6.76
CA SER A 129 -3.65 2.25 -7.29
C SER A 129 -4.33 3.05 -6.18
N ALA A 130 -4.24 4.40 -6.24
CA ALA A 130 -4.75 5.30 -5.21
C ALA A 130 -6.27 5.15 -4.89
N ASN A 131 -7.01 4.36 -5.67
CA ASN A 131 -8.45 4.15 -5.55
C ASN A 131 -8.84 2.68 -5.26
N HIS A 132 -7.94 1.86 -4.76
CA HIS A 132 -8.20 0.47 -4.42
C HIS A 132 -7.84 0.15 -2.96
N PRO A 133 -8.73 0.37 -2.00
CA PRO A 133 -8.52 0.00 -0.60
C PRO A 133 -8.84 -1.48 -0.35
N GLN A 134 -8.24 -2.39 -1.11
CA GLN A 134 -8.37 -3.84 -0.86
C GLN A 134 -7.02 -4.40 -0.40
N THR A 135 -6.73 -4.14 0.85
CA THR A 135 -5.71 -4.89 1.62
C THR A 135 -6.34 -5.99 2.44
#